data_5d0f58e19da727a0b58d734f440f1065
#
_entry.id   5d0f58e19da727a0b58d734f440f1065
#
_cell.length_a   1.000
_cell.length_b   1.000
_cell.length_c   1.000
_cell.angle_alpha   90.00
_cell.angle_beta   90.00
_cell.angle_gamma   90.00
#
_symmetry.space_group_name_H-M   'P 1'
#
loop_
_entity.id
_entity.type
_entity.pdbx_description
1 polymer ?
#
loop_
_entity_poly.entity_id
_entity_poly.type
_entity_poly.pdbx_seq_one_letter_code
_entity_poly.pdbx_strand_id
1 'polypeptide(L)'
;MTPSRTLELLAPCRTCDIGIEAFKHGADAIYIGGPLFSARANAGNSMSEIERLASFAHRFNGRVYMALNTIFSDEELPEAVRLAHQAYHAGVDALIVQDMGLLMCDLPPIQLHASTQCDIRTTEKAVFLESIGFSQIVPARELTLGQIQEMAEALKTARIEFFIHGALCVSYSGQCYASQAFKGRSANRGDCAQICRLPFDLFDEEGKSISRGKHLLSLKDNNQSQNLDALIAAGVRSFKIEGRYKDLTYVKNTTAFYRRELDTWLEKHPDFEAESDGKVEFNFEPSLENAFNRGATDYFVNGRSDHMEAFSTPKNSGAVIGQVVKVNDRSFLVKTKKELHNGDGLTFFTDTDELSGLLINRAEQKDTGLWEVFTREPCSRITGLKEGLRLMRNKDAAWLKRMNAETALRKIPIRIEASVRLDGIDIRADDGHGHQSEVTLLEPLPEAKNPQAVKDQVLRALGKLGSSDFIADDITIEGEHPGFMSASVLNGLRRELIARLEEDRSQKREILPQAKEDTKAVFPVKELDYHGNV
;
A
#
# COMPACT_ATOMS: atom_id res chain seq x y z
N MET A 1 18.52 4.58 -21.50
CA MET A 1 18.66 4.04 -20.12
C MET A 1 18.03 2.67 -20.09
N THR A 2 18.62 1.70 -19.41
CA THR A 2 17.98 0.40 -19.18
C THR A 2 16.71 0.65 -18.35
N PRO A 3 15.56 0.03 -18.67
CA PRO A 3 14.36 0.18 -17.85
C PRO A 3 14.66 -0.18 -16.40
N SER A 4 14.10 0.56 -15.43
CA SER A 4 14.24 0.21 -14.01
C SER A 4 13.84 -1.24 -13.80
N ARG A 5 14.68 -2.01 -13.11
CA ARG A 5 14.42 -3.40 -12.73
C ARG A 5 13.91 -3.52 -11.29
N THR A 6 13.55 -2.40 -10.68
CA THR A 6 12.94 -2.38 -9.36
C THR A 6 11.42 -2.39 -9.45
N LEU A 7 10.76 -3.07 -8.51
CA LEU A 7 9.32 -3.13 -8.34
C LEU A 7 8.93 -2.44 -7.04
N GLU A 8 8.05 -1.46 -7.14
CA GLU A 8 7.55 -0.68 -6.00
C GLU A 8 6.13 -1.12 -5.61
N LEU A 9 5.93 -1.52 -4.37
CA LEU A 9 4.61 -1.68 -3.76
C LEU A 9 4.22 -0.38 -3.04
N LEU A 10 3.29 0.37 -3.61
CA LEU A 10 2.84 1.66 -3.10
C LEU A 10 1.55 1.53 -2.30
N ALA A 11 1.63 1.66 -0.98
CA ALA A 11 0.50 1.51 -0.08
C ALA A 11 -0.11 2.86 0.32
N PRO A 12 -1.45 2.88 0.58
CA PRO A 12 -2.13 4.07 1.07
C PRO A 12 -1.96 4.23 2.57
N CYS A 13 -1.95 5.46 3.06
CA CYS A 13 -2.21 5.68 4.46
C CYS A 13 -3.13 6.89 4.72
N ARG A 14 -3.97 6.75 5.75
CA ARG A 14 -4.80 7.83 6.27
C ARG A 14 -4.04 8.65 7.31
N THR A 15 -3.26 7.98 8.14
CA THR A 15 -2.46 8.57 9.20
C THR A 15 -1.02 8.05 9.13
N CYS A 16 -0.10 8.77 9.74
CA CYS A 16 1.30 8.37 9.85
C CYS A 16 1.47 6.97 10.46
N ASP A 17 0.73 6.62 11.52
CA ASP A 17 0.83 5.31 12.17
C ASP A 17 0.40 4.16 11.23
N ILE A 18 -0.64 4.39 10.42
CA ILE A 18 -1.03 3.42 9.37
C ILE A 18 0.08 3.28 8.33
N GLY A 19 0.77 4.38 7.97
CA GLY A 19 1.89 4.36 7.03
C GLY A 19 3.07 3.56 7.57
N ILE A 20 3.44 3.75 8.83
CA ILE A 20 4.49 2.97 9.50
C ILE A 20 4.15 1.47 9.49
N GLU A 21 2.90 1.13 9.81
CA GLU A 21 2.47 -0.27 9.75
C GLU A 21 2.46 -0.83 8.32
N ALA A 22 2.14 -0.02 7.31
CA ALA A 22 2.26 -0.45 5.91
C ALA A 22 3.70 -0.77 5.52
N PHE A 23 4.68 0.05 5.95
CA PHE A 23 6.10 -0.27 5.77
C PHE A 23 6.51 -1.57 6.47
N LYS A 24 6.11 -1.78 7.71
CA LYS A 24 6.37 -3.03 8.44
C LYS A 24 5.78 -4.24 7.72
N HIS A 25 4.67 -4.04 6.97
CA HIS A 25 4.00 -5.08 6.19
C HIS A 25 4.47 -5.17 4.73
N GLY A 26 5.59 -4.51 4.39
CA GLY A 26 6.30 -4.70 3.13
C GLY A 26 5.98 -3.70 2.01
N ALA A 27 5.40 -2.54 2.32
CA ALA A 27 5.34 -1.45 1.36
C ALA A 27 6.75 -0.93 1.05
N ASP A 28 7.02 -0.59 -0.21
CA ASP A 28 8.24 0.08 -0.65
C ASP A 28 8.07 1.59 -0.60
N ALA A 29 6.85 2.06 -0.86
CA ALA A 29 6.48 3.45 -0.75
C ALA A 29 5.09 3.64 -0.13
N ILE A 30 4.86 4.83 0.42
CA ILE A 30 3.57 5.23 1.00
C ILE A 30 3.10 6.51 0.31
N TYR A 31 1.79 6.59 0.01
CA TYR A 31 1.20 7.87 -0.35
C TYR A 31 0.20 8.35 0.71
N ILE A 32 0.38 9.62 1.11
CA ILE A 32 -0.33 10.28 2.21
C ILE A 32 -0.95 11.61 1.75
N GLY A 33 -2.03 12.04 2.38
CA GLY A 33 -2.56 13.39 2.19
C GLY A 33 -1.85 14.39 3.09
N GLY A 34 -1.43 15.52 2.52
CA GLY A 34 -1.00 16.69 3.30
C GLY A 34 -2.16 17.37 4.03
N PRO A 35 -1.91 18.47 4.76
CA PRO A 35 -2.95 19.18 5.50
C PRO A 35 -4.05 19.76 4.61
N LEU A 36 -3.73 20.10 3.35
CA LEU A 36 -4.63 20.70 2.36
C LEU A 36 -4.42 20.06 0.96
N PHE A 37 -5.33 20.39 0.03
CA PHE A 37 -5.21 20.13 -1.42
C PHE A 37 -5.03 18.68 -1.84
N SER A 38 -5.49 17.75 -1.04
CA SER A 38 -5.51 16.33 -1.39
C SER A 38 -6.90 15.92 -1.91
N ALA A 39 -6.94 15.08 -2.97
CA ALA A 39 -8.18 14.51 -3.49
C ALA A 39 -8.92 13.58 -2.50
N ARG A 40 -8.59 13.68 -1.22
CA ARG A 40 -9.24 13.05 -0.06
C ARG A 40 -9.17 14.01 1.12
N ALA A 41 -10.02 15.04 1.12
CA ALA A 41 -9.99 16.18 2.06
C ALA A 41 -9.96 15.77 3.55
N ASN A 42 -10.62 14.68 3.93
CA ASN A 42 -10.70 14.20 5.32
C ASN A 42 -9.53 13.30 5.76
N ALA A 43 -8.43 13.22 5.00
CA ALA A 43 -7.23 12.44 5.31
C ALA A 43 -5.99 13.35 5.40
N GLY A 44 -6.15 14.56 5.97
CA GLY A 44 -5.08 15.52 6.17
C GLY A 44 -4.20 15.15 7.37
N ASN A 45 -2.87 15.27 7.19
CA ASN A 45 -1.87 15.05 8.23
C ASN A 45 -1.01 16.30 8.38
N SER A 46 -0.51 16.57 9.59
CA SER A 46 0.43 17.66 9.83
C SER A 46 1.79 17.35 9.20
N MET A 47 2.57 18.40 8.91
CA MET A 47 3.92 18.20 8.34
C MET A 47 4.84 17.46 9.30
N SER A 48 4.72 17.64 10.62
CA SER A 48 5.50 16.90 11.62
C SER A 48 5.19 15.39 11.66
N GLU A 49 3.92 15.01 11.41
CA GLU A 49 3.56 13.59 11.25
C GLU A 49 4.14 13.00 9.97
N ILE A 50 4.13 13.78 8.87
CA ILE A 50 4.72 13.36 7.60
C ILE A 50 6.24 13.22 7.73
N GLU A 51 6.93 14.13 8.41
CA GLU A 51 8.35 14.05 8.71
C GLU A 51 8.70 12.78 9.51
N ARG A 52 7.90 12.45 10.53
CA ARG A 52 8.06 11.21 11.30
C ARG A 52 7.90 9.97 10.41
N LEU A 53 6.95 9.98 9.50
CA LEU A 53 6.73 8.89 8.55
C LEU A 53 7.90 8.77 7.57
N ALA A 54 8.38 9.88 7.01
CA ALA A 54 9.52 9.92 6.11
C ALA A 54 10.79 9.41 6.79
N SER A 55 11.08 9.89 8.01
CA SER A 55 12.21 9.41 8.80
C SER A 55 12.16 7.90 9.07
N PHE A 56 10.97 7.33 9.30
CA PHE A 56 10.82 5.90 9.44
C PHE A 56 11.05 5.14 8.14
N ALA A 57 10.43 5.60 7.04
CA ALA A 57 10.54 4.98 5.72
C ALA A 57 11.99 4.92 5.22
N HIS A 58 12.71 6.02 5.40
CA HIS A 58 14.08 6.18 4.94
C HIS A 58 15.07 5.21 5.59
N ARG A 59 14.77 4.68 6.78
CA ARG A 59 15.57 3.62 7.42
C ARG A 59 15.62 2.34 6.59
N PHE A 60 14.59 2.10 5.77
CA PHE A 60 14.47 0.96 4.86
C PHE A 60 14.67 1.36 3.39
N ASN A 61 15.27 2.51 3.11
CA ASN A 61 15.34 3.08 1.76
C ASN A 61 13.95 3.20 1.09
N GLY A 62 12.88 3.22 1.89
CA GLY A 62 11.51 3.41 1.44
C GLY A 62 11.20 4.87 1.17
N ARG A 63 10.06 5.16 0.50
CA ARG A 63 9.70 6.49 0.03
C ARG A 63 8.33 6.94 0.54
N VAL A 64 8.17 8.26 0.65
CA VAL A 64 6.90 8.89 1.04
C VAL A 64 6.49 9.90 -0.03
N TYR A 65 5.28 9.72 -0.58
CA TYR A 65 4.70 10.60 -1.60
C TYR A 65 3.55 11.38 -1.02
N MET A 66 3.58 12.71 -1.11
CA MET A 66 2.48 13.54 -0.64
C MET A 66 1.52 13.87 -1.79
N ALA A 67 0.23 13.62 -1.58
CA ALA A 67 -0.81 13.98 -2.53
C ALA A 67 -1.14 15.48 -2.43
N LEU A 68 -0.82 16.22 -3.49
CA LEU A 68 -1.16 17.61 -3.74
C LEU A 68 -1.91 17.67 -5.09
N ASN A 69 -3.01 16.89 -5.19
CA ASN A 69 -3.60 16.49 -6.44
C ASN A 69 -5.05 16.96 -6.63
N THR A 70 -5.30 18.20 -6.25
CA THR A 70 -6.48 18.95 -6.63
C THR A 70 -6.12 20.07 -7.62
N ILE A 71 -7.11 20.64 -8.30
CA ILE A 71 -6.96 21.88 -9.07
C ILE A 71 -7.04 23.05 -8.11
N PHE A 72 -6.21 24.06 -8.28
CA PHE A 72 -6.12 25.25 -7.45
C PHE A 72 -6.86 26.44 -8.08
N SER A 73 -7.34 27.36 -7.26
CA SER A 73 -7.60 28.73 -7.68
C SER A 73 -6.31 29.57 -7.57
N ASP A 74 -6.31 30.76 -8.19
CA ASP A 74 -5.16 31.66 -8.14
C ASP A 74 -4.81 32.04 -6.69
N GLU A 75 -5.81 32.17 -5.81
CA GLU A 75 -5.62 32.49 -4.39
C GLU A 75 -5.03 31.31 -3.60
N GLU A 76 -5.26 30.07 -4.03
CA GLU A 76 -4.77 28.85 -3.37
C GLU A 76 -3.35 28.48 -3.81
N LEU A 77 -2.93 28.89 -5.00
CA LEU A 77 -1.65 28.50 -5.60
C LEU A 77 -0.43 28.86 -4.72
N PRO A 78 -0.32 30.05 -4.12
CA PRO A 78 0.79 30.39 -3.22
C PRO A 78 0.88 29.44 -2.01
N GLU A 79 -0.26 29.05 -1.46
CA GLU A 79 -0.32 28.11 -0.34
C GLU A 79 0.09 26.69 -0.77
N ALA A 80 -0.28 26.25 -1.98
CA ALA A 80 0.13 24.98 -2.53
C ALA A 80 1.67 24.93 -2.74
N VAL A 81 2.28 26.00 -3.23
CA VAL A 81 3.73 26.15 -3.37
C VAL A 81 4.41 26.08 -1.99
N ARG A 82 3.88 26.80 -1.00
CA ARG A 82 4.40 26.77 0.37
C ARG A 82 4.36 25.35 0.95
N LEU A 83 3.28 24.61 0.72
CA LEU A 83 3.17 23.22 1.16
C LEU A 83 4.14 22.29 0.43
N ALA A 84 4.44 22.55 -0.85
CA ALA A 84 5.46 21.80 -1.58
C ALA A 84 6.85 21.95 -0.95
N HIS A 85 7.24 23.17 -0.57
CA HIS A 85 8.51 23.43 0.15
C HIS A 85 8.52 22.77 1.53
N GLN A 86 7.42 22.86 2.29
CA GLN A 86 7.30 22.20 3.59
C GLN A 86 7.40 20.67 3.47
N ALA A 87 6.79 20.07 2.44
CA ALA A 87 6.88 18.65 2.16
C ALA A 87 8.32 18.21 1.88
N TYR A 88 9.04 18.98 1.05
CA TYR A 88 10.44 18.73 0.76
C TYR A 88 11.30 18.74 2.03
N HIS A 89 11.14 19.76 2.88
CA HIS A 89 11.87 19.86 4.16
C HIS A 89 11.47 18.76 5.16
N ALA A 90 10.25 18.25 5.10
CA ALA A 90 9.80 17.12 5.89
C ALA A 90 10.28 15.75 5.37
N GLY A 91 11.08 15.74 4.29
CA GLY A 91 11.65 14.53 3.72
C GLY A 91 10.71 13.76 2.79
N VAL A 92 9.66 14.41 2.26
CA VAL A 92 8.81 13.81 1.21
C VAL A 92 9.63 13.64 -0.06
N ASP A 93 9.53 12.47 -0.69
CA ASP A 93 10.33 12.10 -1.86
C ASP A 93 9.72 12.57 -3.18
N ALA A 94 8.39 12.63 -3.25
CA ALA A 94 7.68 13.14 -4.44
C ALA A 94 6.32 13.74 -4.09
N LEU A 95 5.85 14.65 -4.96
CA LEU A 95 4.48 15.18 -4.93
C LEU A 95 3.65 14.50 -6.01
N ILE A 96 2.47 14.01 -5.65
CA ILE A 96 1.47 13.52 -6.61
C ILE A 96 0.59 14.71 -7.00
N VAL A 97 0.69 15.16 -8.25
CA VAL A 97 0.16 16.45 -8.72
C VAL A 97 -0.89 16.26 -9.80
N GLN A 98 -1.88 17.14 -9.83
CA GLN A 98 -2.87 17.25 -10.91
C GLN A 98 -2.75 18.58 -11.65
N ASP A 99 -2.58 19.69 -10.91
CA ASP A 99 -2.60 21.03 -11.47
C ASP A 99 -1.26 21.39 -12.12
N MET A 100 -1.28 21.66 -13.42
CA MET A 100 -0.09 22.04 -14.17
C MET A 100 0.40 23.45 -13.85
N GLY A 101 -0.42 24.29 -13.22
CA GLY A 101 -0.03 25.63 -12.75
C GLY A 101 1.13 25.59 -11.75
N LEU A 102 1.25 24.52 -10.96
CA LEU A 102 2.38 24.31 -10.07
C LEU A 102 3.73 24.28 -10.80
N LEU A 103 3.78 23.75 -12.02
CA LEU A 103 5.00 23.68 -12.83
C LEU A 103 5.55 25.07 -13.26
N MET A 104 4.69 26.09 -13.19
CA MET A 104 5.06 27.48 -13.48
C MET A 104 5.55 28.24 -12.25
N CYS A 105 5.53 27.60 -11.07
CA CYS A 105 5.92 28.18 -9.81
C CYS A 105 7.35 27.75 -9.42
N ASP A 106 7.92 28.45 -8.44
CA ASP A 106 9.19 28.10 -7.82
C ASP A 106 8.98 26.92 -6.85
N LEU A 107 9.21 25.70 -7.34
CA LEU A 107 9.11 24.47 -6.57
C LEU A 107 10.48 24.04 -6.03
N PRO A 108 10.52 23.35 -4.87
CA PRO A 108 11.73 22.73 -4.40
C PRO A 108 12.19 21.61 -5.35
N PRO A 109 13.46 21.14 -5.28
CA PRO A 109 13.97 20.06 -6.11
C PRO A 109 13.39 18.71 -5.66
N ILE A 110 12.09 18.53 -5.84
CA ILE A 110 11.31 17.33 -5.48
C ILE A 110 10.73 16.69 -6.74
N GLN A 111 10.65 15.36 -6.76
CA GLN A 111 10.03 14.66 -7.87
C GLN A 111 8.53 14.94 -7.98
N LEU A 112 8.04 14.92 -9.21
CA LEU A 112 6.62 15.10 -9.52
C LEU A 112 6.07 13.83 -10.16
N HIS A 113 4.97 13.30 -9.59
CA HIS A 113 4.22 12.17 -10.09
C HIS A 113 2.87 12.67 -10.66
N ALA A 114 2.58 12.35 -11.91
CA ALA A 114 1.32 12.73 -12.53
C ALA A 114 0.17 11.89 -11.95
N SER A 115 -0.72 12.55 -11.22
CA SER A 115 -1.88 11.90 -10.60
C SER A 115 -2.80 11.25 -11.63
N THR A 116 -3.47 10.16 -11.25
CA THR A 116 -4.60 9.62 -12.03
C THR A 116 -5.69 10.66 -12.27
N GLN A 117 -5.79 11.70 -11.43
CA GLN A 117 -6.71 12.83 -11.63
C GLN A 117 -6.40 13.65 -12.88
N CYS A 118 -5.23 13.49 -13.50
CA CYS A 118 -4.89 14.07 -14.79
C CYS A 118 -5.60 13.39 -15.97
N ASP A 119 -6.38 12.33 -15.75
CA ASP A 119 -7.10 11.61 -16.82
C ASP A 119 -6.17 11.13 -17.95
N ILE A 120 -5.16 10.32 -17.59
CA ILE A 120 -4.12 9.87 -18.52
C ILE A 120 -4.59 8.59 -19.21
N ARG A 121 -5.23 8.72 -20.35
CA ARG A 121 -5.83 7.62 -21.12
C ARG A 121 -5.14 7.35 -22.46
N THR A 122 -4.23 8.22 -22.88
CA THR A 122 -3.52 8.09 -24.15
C THR A 122 -2.02 8.17 -23.96
N THR A 123 -1.29 7.51 -24.85
CA THR A 123 0.17 7.49 -24.88
C THR A 123 0.75 8.88 -25.08
N GLU A 124 0.13 9.71 -25.95
CA GLU A 124 0.57 11.08 -26.23
C GLU A 124 0.53 11.95 -24.97
N LYS A 125 -0.53 11.79 -24.15
CA LYS A 125 -0.64 12.53 -22.89
C LYS A 125 0.43 12.10 -21.88
N ALA A 126 0.73 10.82 -21.79
CA ALA A 126 1.78 10.31 -20.92
C ALA A 126 3.17 10.85 -21.34
N VAL A 127 3.49 10.79 -22.63
CA VAL A 127 4.73 11.33 -23.20
C VAL A 127 4.83 12.85 -22.99
N PHE A 128 3.71 13.58 -23.16
CA PHE A 128 3.68 15.01 -22.85
C PHE A 128 4.02 15.28 -21.38
N LEU A 129 3.39 14.57 -20.44
CA LEU A 129 3.65 14.74 -19.01
C LEU A 129 5.10 14.40 -18.64
N GLU A 130 5.66 13.33 -19.21
CA GLU A 130 7.09 13.04 -19.06
C GLU A 130 7.95 14.21 -19.57
N SER A 131 7.62 14.76 -20.74
CA SER A 131 8.39 15.84 -21.37
C SER A 131 8.43 17.12 -20.56
N ILE A 132 7.44 17.35 -19.70
CA ILE A 132 7.37 18.52 -18.82
C ILE A 132 7.88 18.24 -17.39
N GLY A 133 8.47 17.05 -17.13
CA GLY A 133 9.22 16.77 -15.91
C GLY A 133 8.56 15.81 -14.92
N PHE A 134 7.48 15.13 -15.27
CA PHE A 134 6.95 14.07 -14.42
C PHE A 134 7.79 12.79 -14.54
N SER A 135 8.22 12.27 -13.40
CA SER A 135 9.05 11.06 -13.29
C SER A 135 8.24 9.77 -13.13
N GLN A 136 6.96 9.88 -12.75
CA GLN A 136 6.04 8.77 -12.60
C GLN A 136 4.66 9.13 -13.12
N ILE A 137 4.09 8.24 -13.91
CA ILE A 137 2.79 8.43 -14.57
C ILE A 137 1.79 7.45 -13.98
N VAL A 138 0.64 7.96 -13.50
CA VAL A 138 -0.46 7.14 -13.00
C VAL A 138 -1.58 7.11 -14.04
N PRO A 139 -1.61 6.12 -14.93
CA PRO A 139 -2.65 6.01 -15.94
C PRO A 139 -4.05 5.86 -15.34
N ALA A 140 -5.04 6.15 -16.15
CA ALA A 140 -6.42 5.87 -15.82
C ALA A 140 -6.63 4.36 -15.62
N ARG A 141 -7.52 3.98 -14.69
CA ARG A 141 -7.79 2.57 -14.34
C ARG A 141 -8.53 1.80 -15.43
N GLU A 142 -9.16 2.51 -16.34
CA GLU A 142 -9.94 1.99 -17.46
C GLU A 142 -9.11 1.60 -18.70
N LEU A 143 -7.78 1.48 -18.57
CA LEU A 143 -6.91 1.01 -19.64
C LEU A 143 -6.83 -0.51 -19.69
N THR A 144 -6.69 -1.03 -20.92
CA THR A 144 -6.35 -2.44 -21.16
C THR A 144 -4.85 -2.67 -21.00
N LEU A 145 -4.45 -3.93 -20.81
CA LEU A 145 -3.04 -4.33 -20.71
C LEU A 145 -2.22 -3.86 -21.93
N GLY A 146 -2.79 -3.98 -23.15
CA GLY A 146 -2.12 -3.52 -24.37
C GLY A 146 -1.89 -2.01 -24.40
N GLN A 147 -2.86 -1.21 -23.93
CA GLN A 147 -2.69 0.25 -23.83
C GLN A 147 -1.65 0.65 -22.79
N ILE A 148 -1.58 -0.09 -21.65
CA ILE A 148 -0.55 0.13 -20.64
C ILE A 148 0.83 -0.18 -21.20
N GLN A 149 0.98 -1.28 -21.94
CA GLN A 149 2.22 -1.66 -22.60
C GLN A 149 2.67 -0.63 -23.62
N GLU A 150 1.78 -0.20 -24.53
CA GLU A 150 2.06 0.85 -25.52
C GLU A 150 2.55 2.16 -24.86
N MET A 151 1.90 2.54 -23.76
CA MET A 151 2.30 3.72 -22.98
C MET A 151 3.69 3.52 -22.35
N ALA A 152 3.97 2.37 -21.73
CA ALA A 152 5.25 2.08 -21.11
C ALA A 152 6.41 2.05 -22.11
N GLU A 153 6.18 1.51 -23.32
CA GLU A 153 7.17 1.46 -24.40
C GLU A 153 7.49 2.85 -24.98
N ALA A 154 6.54 3.78 -24.93
CA ALA A 154 6.72 5.15 -25.43
C ALA A 154 7.45 6.07 -24.45
N LEU A 155 7.39 5.79 -23.15
CA LEU A 155 8.07 6.56 -22.11
C LEU A 155 9.58 6.23 -22.10
N LYS A 156 10.42 7.24 -21.85
CA LYS A 156 11.89 7.13 -21.88
C LYS A 156 12.51 7.05 -20.48
N THR A 157 11.94 7.77 -19.55
CA THR A 157 12.46 7.97 -18.19
C THR A 157 11.41 7.79 -17.10
N ALA A 158 10.16 8.19 -17.40
CA ALA A 158 9.07 8.07 -16.45
C ALA A 158 8.61 6.62 -16.26
N ARG A 159 8.26 6.26 -15.03
CA ARG A 159 7.74 4.94 -14.68
C ARG A 159 6.21 4.91 -14.74
N ILE A 160 5.64 3.75 -15.05
CA ILE A 160 4.20 3.51 -14.93
C ILE A 160 3.88 3.03 -13.50
N GLU A 161 2.98 3.77 -12.84
CA GLU A 161 2.32 3.40 -11.59
C GLU A 161 0.87 2.98 -11.90
N PHE A 162 0.46 1.78 -11.51
CA PHE A 162 -0.88 1.29 -11.81
C PHE A 162 -1.63 0.84 -10.55
N PHE A 163 -2.94 1.12 -10.48
CA PHE A 163 -3.78 0.68 -9.38
C PHE A 163 -4.10 -0.81 -9.47
N ILE A 164 -3.65 -1.57 -8.46
CA ILE A 164 -3.81 -3.03 -8.43
C ILE A 164 -4.92 -3.51 -7.50
N HIS A 165 -5.41 -2.68 -6.57
CA HIS A 165 -6.43 -3.08 -5.59
C HIS A 165 -7.26 -1.91 -5.10
N GLY A 166 -8.51 -2.18 -4.72
CA GLY A 166 -9.39 -1.28 -3.98
C GLY A 166 -10.49 -0.63 -4.81
N ALA A 167 -11.10 0.43 -4.29
CA ALA A 167 -12.31 1.01 -4.85
C ALA A 167 -12.12 1.58 -6.26
N LEU A 168 -13.03 1.21 -7.18
CA LEU A 168 -13.14 1.80 -8.51
C LEU A 168 -14.08 3.00 -8.53
N CYS A 169 -13.84 3.89 -9.49
CA CYS A 169 -14.71 5.00 -9.85
C CYS A 169 -15.37 4.70 -11.21
N VAL A 170 -16.68 4.93 -11.34
CA VAL A 170 -17.42 4.74 -12.59
C VAL A 170 -17.16 5.87 -13.58
N SER A 171 -16.75 7.04 -13.09
CA SER A 171 -16.37 8.18 -13.92
C SER A 171 -14.93 8.06 -14.38
N TYR A 172 -14.61 8.67 -15.52
CA TYR A 172 -13.23 8.94 -15.88
C TYR A 172 -12.52 9.71 -14.77
N SER A 173 -11.25 9.38 -14.54
CA SER A 173 -10.45 9.97 -13.47
C SER A 173 -10.32 11.48 -13.63
N GLY A 174 -10.65 12.25 -12.58
CA GLY A 174 -10.62 13.72 -12.61
C GLY A 174 -11.79 14.38 -13.39
N GLN A 175 -12.77 13.61 -13.89
CA GLN A 175 -13.86 14.08 -14.74
C GLN A 175 -15.25 13.87 -14.10
N CYS A 176 -15.34 13.74 -12.78
CA CYS A 176 -16.61 13.54 -12.08
C CYS A 176 -17.22 14.87 -11.63
N TYR A 177 -18.34 15.25 -12.20
CA TYR A 177 -19.09 16.44 -11.83
C TYR A 177 -20.38 16.15 -11.05
N ALA A 178 -20.69 14.86 -10.77
CA ALA A 178 -21.92 14.47 -10.08
C ALA A 178 -22.03 15.08 -8.66
N SER A 179 -20.96 15.07 -7.88
CA SER A 179 -20.98 15.67 -6.54
C SER A 179 -21.22 17.18 -6.58
N GLN A 180 -20.65 17.87 -7.57
CA GLN A 180 -20.87 19.32 -7.77
C GLN A 180 -22.32 19.59 -8.15
N ALA A 181 -22.87 18.85 -9.12
CA ALA A 181 -24.25 19.03 -9.59
C ALA A 181 -25.30 18.75 -8.51
N PHE A 182 -25.11 17.67 -7.71
CA PHE A 182 -26.12 17.24 -6.73
C PHE A 182 -25.94 17.82 -5.32
N LYS A 183 -24.72 18.24 -4.95
CA LYS A 183 -24.39 18.62 -3.56
C LYS A 183 -23.57 19.90 -3.45
N GLY A 184 -23.26 20.59 -4.54
CA GLY A 184 -22.46 21.82 -4.56
C GLY A 184 -21.00 21.65 -4.10
N ARG A 185 -20.46 20.40 -4.06
CA ARG A 185 -19.10 20.11 -3.64
C ARG A 185 -18.37 19.24 -4.67
N SER A 186 -17.10 19.54 -4.94
CA SER A 186 -16.37 18.92 -6.05
C SER A 186 -15.65 17.65 -5.66
N ALA A 187 -15.99 16.53 -6.33
CA ALA A 187 -15.24 15.27 -6.21
C ALA A 187 -13.80 15.40 -6.74
N ASN A 188 -13.56 16.26 -7.72
CA ASN A 188 -12.23 16.52 -8.29
C ASN A 188 -11.35 17.34 -7.35
N ARG A 189 -11.93 17.95 -6.33
CA ARG A 189 -11.24 18.69 -5.26
C ARG A 189 -11.27 17.95 -3.91
N GLY A 190 -11.48 16.63 -3.93
CA GLY A 190 -11.40 15.77 -2.74
C GLY A 190 -12.68 15.57 -1.96
N ASP A 191 -13.79 16.23 -2.34
CA ASP A 191 -15.05 16.19 -1.61
C ASP A 191 -16.15 15.38 -2.35
N CYS A 192 -15.83 14.10 -2.61
CA CYS A 192 -16.72 13.17 -3.29
C CYS A 192 -17.93 12.79 -2.40
N ALA A 193 -19.14 13.04 -2.91
CA ALA A 193 -20.40 12.66 -2.23
C ALA A 193 -20.82 11.20 -2.48
N GLN A 194 -20.05 10.44 -3.27
CA GLN A 194 -20.33 9.03 -3.62
C GLN A 194 -21.72 8.83 -4.24
N ILE A 195 -22.19 9.75 -5.07
CA ILE A 195 -23.49 9.67 -5.76
C ILE A 195 -23.66 8.34 -6.52
N CYS A 196 -22.58 7.83 -7.14
CA CYS A 196 -22.58 6.54 -7.85
C CYS A 196 -22.83 5.33 -6.95
N ARG A 197 -22.87 5.49 -5.62
CA ARG A 197 -23.15 4.42 -4.64
C ARG A 197 -24.57 4.46 -4.09
N LEU A 198 -25.37 5.45 -4.50
CA LEU A 198 -26.77 5.56 -4.13
C LEU A 198 -27.64 4.61 -4.98
N PRO A 199 -28.83 4.22 -4.48
CA PRO A 199 -29.78 3.49 -5.29
C PRO A 199 -30.46 4.43 -6.30
N PHE A 200 -30.75 3.89 -7.50
CA PHE A 200 -31.43 4.58 -8.58
C PHE A 200 -32.58 3.73 -9.14
N ASP A 201 -33.59 4.40 -9.66
CA ASP A 201 -34.60 3.82 -10.51
C ASP A 201 -34.25 4.08 -11.98
N LEU A 202 -34.43 3.08 -12.84
CA LEU A 202 -34.22 3.18 -14.28
C LEU A 202 -35.54 3.00 -15.01
N PHE A 203 -35.84 3.89 -15.94
CA PHE A 203 -37.00 3.88 -16.78
C PHE A 203 -36.58 3.91 -18.25
N ASP A 204 -37.39 3.30 -19.14
CA ASP A 204 -37.25 3.45 -20.59
C ASP A 204 -37.82 4.80 -21.08
N GLU A 205 -37.77 5.03 -22.40
CA GLU A 205 -38.26 6.26 -23.04
C GLU A 205 -39.77 6.45 -22.88
N GLU A 206 -40.53 5.36 -22.71
CA GLU A 206 -41.98 5.38 -22.48
C GLU A 206 -42.35 5.55 -20.98
N GLY A 207 -41.34 5.68 -20.09
CA GLY A 207 -41.54 5.84 -18.64
C GLY A 207 -41.86 4.52 -17.92
N LYS A 208 -41.66 3.38 -18.56
CA LYS A 208 -41.82 2.05 -17.96
C LYS A 208 -40.60 1.73 -17.10
N SER A 209 -40.84 1.22 -15.89
CA SER A 209 -39.75 0.87 -14.99
C SER A 209 -38.98 -0.36 -15.49
N ILE A 210 -37.66 -0.19 -15.72
CA ILE A 210 -36.72 -1.28 -16.03
C ILE A 210 -36.13 -1.85 -14.73
N SER A 211 -35.77 -0.98 -13.78
CA SER A 211 -35.18 -1.37 -12.49
C SER A 211 -35.51 -0.34 -11.41
N ARG A 212 -35.66 -0.77 -10.16
CA ARG A 212 -35.93 0.10 -9.01
C ARG A 212 -34.99 -0.18 -7.85
N GLY A 213 -34.52 0.88 -7.20
CA GLY A 213 -33.76 0.83 -5.95
C GLY A 213 -32.41 0.10 -6.06
N LYS A 214 -31.86 -0.05 -7.28
CA LYS A 214 -30.58 -0.72 -7.50
C LYS A 214 -29.43 0.28 -7.58
N HIS A 215 -28.24 -0.16 -7.17
CA HIS A 215 -27.01 0.66 -7.19
C HIS A 215 -26.37 0.63 -8.60
N LEU A 216 -27.09 1.14 -9.60
CA LEU A 216 -26.80 0.98 -11.03
C LEU A 216 -25.44 1.51 -11.49
N LEU A 217 -24.86 2.46 -10.74
CA LEU A 217 -23.55 3.04 -11.02
C LEU A 217 -22.44 2.51 -10.10
N SER A 218 -22.78 1.53 -9.20
CA SER A 218 -21.82 0.98 -8.26
C SER A 218 -20.96 -0.11 -8.91
N LEU A 219 -19.64 0.05 -8.88
CA LEU A 219 -18.69 -0.96 -9.33
C LEU A 219 -18.21 -1.83 -8.16
N LYS A 220 -17.82 -3.06 -8.47
CA LYS A 220 -16.99 -3.93 -7.63
C LYS A 220 -15.63 -3.27 -7.36
N ASP A 221 -14.84 -3.84 -6.44
CA ASP A 221 -13.50 -3.35 -6.18
C ASP A 221 -12.49 -3.94 -7.19
N ASN A 222 -11.49 -3.14 -7.54
CA ASN A 222 -10.37 -3.58 -8.36
C ASN A 222 -9.56 -4.66 -7.64
N ASN A 223 -9.20 -5.70 -8.36
CA ASN A 223 -8.30 -6.75 -7.88
C ASN A 223 -7.47 -7.30 -9.04
N GLN A 224 -6.19 -6.94 -9.07
CA GLN A 224 -5.24 -7.35 -10.09
C GLN A 224 -4.29 -8.45 -9.61
N SER A 225 -4.61 -9.15 -8.53
CA SER A 225 -3.72 -10.18 -7.95
C SER A 225 -3.37 -11.30 -8.93
N GLN A 226 -4.28 -11.61 -9.87
CA GLN A 226 -4.05 -12.61 -10.92
C GLN A 226 -3.34 -12.06 -12.16
N ASN A 227 -3.16 -10.74 -12.24
CA ASN A 227 -2.60 -10.06 -13.41
C ASN A 227 -1.23 -9.43 -13.13
N LEU A 228 -0.61 -9.67 -11.97
CA LEU A 228 0.66 -9.04 -11.59
C LEU A 228 1.78 -9.33 -12.60
N ASP A 229 1.95 -10.60 -12.99
CA ASP A 229 2.94 -11.00 -13.98
C ASP A 229 2.74 -10.28 -15.32
N ALA A 230 1.50 -10.24 -15.83
CA ALA A 230 1.16 -9.56 -17.07
C ALA A 230 1.39 -8.02 -16.98
N LEU A 231 1.07 -7.41 -15.84
CA LEU A 231 1.32 -5.98 -15.60
C LEU A 231 2.82 -5.66 -15.54
N ILE A 232 3.63 -6.52 -14.90
CA ILE A 232 5.09 -6.37 -14.88
C ILE A 232 5.65 -6.49 -16.31
N ALA A 233 5.19 -7.48 -17.07
CA ALA A 233 5.57 -7.68 -18.46
C ALA A 233 5.17 -6.49 -19.35
N ALA A 234 4.01 -5.87 -19.10
CA ALA A 234 3.54 -4.67 -19.79
C ALA A 234 4.29 -3.38 -19.38
N GLY A 235 5.27 -3.45 -18.47
CA GLY A 235 6.10 -2.30 -18.09
C GLY A 235 5.66 -1.55 -16.84
N VAL A 236 4.66 -2.02 -16.09
CA VAL A 236 4.32 -1.46 -14.78
C VAL A 236 5.48 -1.71 -13.81
N ARG A 237 5.87 -0.67 -13.05
CA ARG A 237 6.96 -0.72 -12.07
C ARG A 237 6.54 -0.28 -10.67
N SER A 238 5.40 0.41 -10.54
CA SER A 238 4.82 0.80 -9.24
C SER A 238 3.40 0.27 -9.13
N PHE A 239 3.14 -0.52 -8.09
CA PHE A 239 1.89 -1.26 -7.84
C PHE A 239 1.11 -0.58 -6.72
N LYS A 240 0.11 0.21 -7.09
CA LYS A 240 -0.62 1.07 -6.14
C LYS A 240 -1.88 0.42 -5.59
N ILE A 241 -1.97 0.39 -4.26
CA ILE A 241 -3.18 -0.01 -3.53
C ILE A 241 -4.03 1.25 -3.28
N GLU A 242 -5.32 1.26 -3.69
CA GLU A 242 -6.27 2.32 -3.31
C GLU A 242 -6.77 2.08 -1.89
N GLY A 243 -6.87 3.15 -1.08
CA GLY A 243 -7.41 2.97 0.26
C GLY A 243 -7.10 4.03 1.30
N ARG A 244 -6.86 5.30 0.94
CA ARG A 244 -6.56 6.38 1.92
C ARG A 244 -7.62 6.59 3.02
N TYR A 245 -8.86 6.12 2.83
CA TYR A 245 -9.91 6.13 3.86
C TYR A 245 -10.08 4.79 4.58
N LYS A 246 -9.28 3.79 4.22
CA LYS A 246 -9.34 2.47 4.83
C LYS A 246 -8.66 2.44 6.21
N ASP A 247 -9.07 1.48 7.02
CA ASP A 247 -8.53 1.27 8.36
C ASP A 247 -7.17 0.54 8.35
N LEU A 248 -6.55 0.49 9.51
CA LEU A 248 -5.27 -0.16 9.74
C LEU A 248 -5.27 -1.63 9.29
N THR A 249 -6.35 -2.35 9.57
CA THR A 249 -6.47 -3.78 9.29
C THR A 249 -6.45 -4.06 7.78
N TYR A 250 -7.17 -3.24 7.01
CA TYR A 250 -7.14 -3.32 5.55
C TYR A 250 -5.74 -3.07 5.01
N VAL A 251 -5.07 -2.02 5.48
CA VAL A 251 -3.74 -1.64 4.97
C VAL A 251 -2.72 -2.72 5.29
N LYS A 252 -2.64 -3.20 6.55
CA LYS A 252 -1.75 -4.31 6.94
C LYS A 252 -1.95 -5.54 6.05
N ASN A 253 -3.18 -6.01 5.95
CA ASN A 253 -3.51 -7.25 5.24
C ASN A 253 -3.29 -7.17 3.73
N THR A 254 -3.75 -6.08 3.11
CA THR A 254 -3.65 -5.92 1.66
C THR A 254 -2.19 -5.70 1.23
N THR A 255 -1.42 -4.91 1.99
CA THR A 255 0.01 -4.70 1.75
C THR A 255 0.78 -6.01 1.90
N ALA A 256 0.57 -6.75 2.99
CA ALA A 256 1.20 -8.06 3.22
C ALA A 256 0.87 -9.07 2.11
N PHE A 257 -0.37 -9.09 1.64
CA PHE A 257 -0.78 -9.97 0.54
C PHE A 257 0.02 -9.67 -0.73
N TYR A 258 0.02 -8.41 -1.19
CA TYR A 258 0.73 -8.05 -2.41
C TYR A 258 2.25 -8.12 -2.26
N ARG A 259 2.80 -7.85 -1.08
CA ARG A 259 4.24 -8.06 -0.81
C ARG A 259 4.60 -9.53 -1.03
N ARG A 260 3.87 -10.46 -0.46
CA ARG A 260 4.09 -11.89 -0.64
C ARG A 260 4.01 -12.33 -2.10
N GLU A 261 3.01 -11.84 -2.84
CA GLU A 261 2.86 -12.16 -4.26
C GLU A 261 4.04 -11.62 -5.09
N LEU A 262 4.48 -10.37 -4.82
CA LEU A 262 5.63 -9.77 -5.49
C LEU A 262 6.93 -10.48 -5.10
N ASP A 263 7.15 -10.85 -3.83
CA ASP A 263 8.33 -11.60 -3.41
C ASP A 263 8.40 -12.97 -4.09
N THR A 264 7.27 -13.68 -4.17
CA THR A 264 7.17 -14.97 -4.89
C THR A 264 7.50 -14.81 -6.38
N TRP A 265 7.16 -13.66 -6.97
CA TRP A 265 7.52 -13.35 -8.35
C TRP A 265 9.01 -13.02 -8.47
N LEU A 266 9.55 -12.19 -7.57
CA LEU A 266 10.97 -11.79 -7.54
C LEU A 266 11.92 -12.99 -7.35
N GLU A 267 11.57 -13.97 -6.53
CA GLU A 267 12.34 -15.20 -6.36
C GLU A 267 12.57 -15.95 -7.68
N LYS A 268 11.66 -15.83 -8.63
CA LYS A 268 11.75 -16.44 -9.97
C LYS A 268 12.43 -15.55 -11.01
N HIS A 269 12.64 -14.28 -10.69
CA HIS A 269 13.15 -13.27 -11.61
C HIS A 269 14.31 -12.47 -10.97
N PRO A 270 15.50 -13.09 -10.81
CA PRO A 270 16.63 -12.51 -10.09
C PRO A 270 17.22 -11.25 -10.74
N ASP A 271 16.77 -10.90 -11.94
CA ASP A 271 17.10 -9.63 -12.61
C ASP A 271 16.31 -8.44 -12.06
N PHE A 272 15.29 -8.69 -11.23
CA PHE A 272 14.46 -7.68 -10.59
C PHE A 272 14.66 -7.71 -9.08
N GLU A 273 14.42 -6.57 -8.45
CA GLU A 273 14.49 -6.40 -7.00
C GLU A 273 13.35 -5.53 -6.45
N ALA A 274 13.11 -5.59 -5.16
CA ALA A 274 12.21 -4.66 -4.48
C ALA A 274 12.83 -3.26 -4.44
N GLU A 275 12.00 -2.21 -4.47
CA GLU A 275 12.47 -0.82 -4.44
C GLU A 275 13.02 -0.40 -3.07
N SER A 276 12.66 -1.10 -1.99
CA SER A 276 13.10 -0.81 -0.63
C SER A 276 13.69 -2.02 0.07
N ASP A 277 14.50 -1.77 1.09
CA ASP A 277 15.28 -2.79 1.77
C ASP A 277 14.51 -3.54 2.86
N GLY A 278 15.02 -4.71 3.20
CA GLY A 278 14.54 -5.55 4.29
C GLY A 278 13.50 -6.58 3.88
N LYS A 279 13.55 -7.72 4.56
CA LYS A 279 12.62 -8.85 4.42
C LYS A 279 11.54 -8.76 5.50
N VAL A 280 10.33 -9.18 5.16
CA VAL A 280 9.18 -9.16 6.07
C VAL A 280 8.79 -10.58 6.45
N GLU A 281 8.63 -10.79 7.75
CA GLU A 281 8.05 -12.02 8.30
C GLU A 281 6.65 -11.71 8.83
N PHE A 282 5.65 -12.49 8.41
CA PHE A 282 4.27 -12.35 8.86
C PHE A 282 3.93 -13.43 9.89
N ASN A 283 3.27 -13.06 10.99
CA ASN A 283 2.73 -14.02 11.95
C ASN A 283 1.23 -14.33 11.70
N PHE A 284 0.71 -13.98 10.53
CA PHE A 284 -0.64 -14.27 10.08
C PHE A 284 -0.62 -14.65 8.60
N GLU A 285 -1.70 -15.24 8.10
CA GLU A 285 -1.88 -15.52 6.68
C GLU A 285 -2.59 -14.35 5.99
N PRO A 286 -1.91 -13.57 5.12
CA PRO A 286 -2.53 -12.49 4.37
C PRO A 286 -3.57 -13.02 3.38
N SER A 287 -4.77 -12.42 3.38
CA SER A 287 -5.86 -12.86 2.51
C SER A 287 -6.79 -11.72 2.14
N LEU A 288 -7.02 -11.52 0.84
CA LEU A 288 -7.96 -10.52 0.34
C LEU A 288 -9.42 -10.85 0.69
N GLU A 289 -9.75 -12.10 1.04
CA GLU A 289 -11.08 -12.49 1.49
C GLU A 289 -11.48 -11.82 2.81
N ASN A 290 -10.48 -11.52 3.67
CA ASN A 290 -10.69 -10.86 4.98
C ASN A 290 -10.71 -9.33 4.87
N ALA A 291 -10.41 -8.77 3.70
CA ALA A 291 -10.51 -7.33 3.45
C ALA A 291 -11.96 -6.93 3.13
N PHE A 292 -12.21 -5.62 3.09
CA PHE A 292 -13.49 -5.09 2.59
C PHE A 292 -13.77 -5.63 1.18
N ASN A 293 -14.91 -6.29 0.99
CA ASN A 293 -15.26 -6.96 -0.25
C ASN A 293 -16.73 -6.69 -0.64
N ARG A 294 -16.93 -6.06 -1.80
CA ARG A 294 -18.23 -5.91 -2.47
C ARG A 294 -18.25 -6.64 -3.82
N GLY A 295 -17.44 -7.67 -3.95
CA GLY A 295 -17.09 -8.33 -5.19
C GLY A 295 -15.81 -7.74 -5.78
N ALA A 296 -15.11 -8.55 -6.56
CA ALA A 296 -13.85 -8.20 -7.22
C ALA A 296 -14.01 -8.20 -8.74
N THR A 297 -13.25 -7.34 -9.42
CA THR A 297 -13.15 -7.27 -10.87
C THR A 297 -11.73 -6.86 -11.26
N ASP A 298 -11.22 -7.36 -12.38
CA ASP A 298 -10.01 -6.89 -13.04
C ASP A 298 -10.27 -5.65 -13.93
N TYR A 299 -11.50 -5.17 -13.91
CA TYR A 299 -12.02 -4.02 -14.64
C TYR A 299 -11.79 -4.16 -16.15
N PHE A 300 -10.90 -3.36 -16.76
CA PHE A 300 -10.64 -3.39 -18.19
C PHE A 300 -9.27 -3.96 -18.56
N VAL A 301 -8.46 -4.40 -17.61
CA VAL A 301 -7.11 -4.91 -17.88
C VAL A 301 -7.13 -6.04 -18.93
N ASN A 302 -8.06 -6.98 -18.81
CA ASN A 302 -8.26 -8.06 -19.77
C ASN A 302 -9.40 -7.77 -20.80
N GLY A 303 -9.76 -6.50 -20.97
CA GLY A 303 -10.88 -6.07 -21.80
C GLY A 303 -12.16 -5.84 -21.00
N ARG A 304 -13.20 -5.33 -21.66
CA ARG A 304 -14.49 -5.08 -20.99
C ARG A 304 -15.19 -6.39 -20.67
N SER A 305 -15.72 -6.50 -19.45
CA SER A 305 -16.54 -7.63 -19.01
C SER A 305 -17.90 -7.15 -18.53
N ASP A 306 -18.92 -8.02 -18.62
CA ASP A 306 -20.31 -7.75 -18.19
C ASP A 306 -20.51 -7.93 -16.67
N HIS A 307 -19.44 -8.11 -15.88
CA HIS A 307 -19.54 -8.47 -14.46
C HIS A 307 -18.76 -7.53 -13.54
N MET A 308 -18.56 -6.28 -13.94
CA MET A 308 -17.84 -5.28 -13.14
C MET A 308 -18.71 -4.53 -12.14
N GLU A 309 -20.02 -4.69 -12.22
CA GLU A 309 -21.03 -3.97 -11.42
C GLU A 309 -21.29 -4.60 -10.06
N ALA A 310 -21.72 -3.78 -9.09
CA ALA A 310 -22.17 -4.18 -7.75
C ALA A 310 -23.58 -3.60 -7.49
N PHE A 311 -24.56 -4.05 -8.27
CA PHE A 311 -25.93 -3.49 -8.30
C PHE A 311 -26.72 -3.77 -7.03
N SER A 312 -26.48 -4.92 -6.38
CA SER A 312 -27.24 -5.33 -5.21
C SER A 312 -26.86 -4.53 -3.96
N THR A 313 -25.57 -4.20 -3.79
CA THR A 313 -25.09 -3.44 -2.64
C THR A 313 -23.73 -2.81 -2.86
N PRO A 314 -23.50 -1.57 -2.35
CA PRO A 314 -22.17 -0.98 -2.26
C PRO A 314 -21.43 -1.33 -0.96
N LYS A 315 -22.07 -2.10 -0.06
CA LYS A 315 -21.56 -2.48 1.25
C LYS A 315 -20.61 -3.67 1.16
N ASN A 316 -19.90 -3.96 2.26
CA ASN A 316 -19.10 -5.17 2.41
C ASN A 316 -20.03 -6.41 2.52
N SER A 317 -20.14 -7.18 1.47
CA SER A 317 -20.88 -8.46 1.48
C SER A 317 -20.07 -9.60 2.11
N GLY A 318 -18.74 -9.48 2.15
CA GLY A 318 -17.84 -10.50 2.67
C GLY A 318 -17.55 -11.65 1.70
N ALA A 319 -16.75 -12.60 2.16
CA ALA A 319 -16.39 -13.79 1.41
C ALA A 319 -17.37 -14.93 1.71
N VAL A 320 -17.67 -15.73 0.70
CA VAL A 320 -18.55 -16.91 0.86
C VAL A 320 -17.90 -17.95 1.75
N ILE A 321 -18.60 -18.38 2.79
CA ILE A 321 -18.09 -19.34 3.75
C ILE A 321 -18.87 -20.67 3.75
N GLY A 322 -20.12 -20.70 3.35
CA GLY A 322 -20.92 -21.91 3.43
C GLY A 322 -22.41 -21.72 3.14
N GLN A 323 -23.22 -22.63 3.66
CA GLN A 323 -24.66 -22.68 3.41
C GLN A 323 -25.41 -23.05 4.69
N VAL A 324 -26.58 -22.43 4.89
CA VAL A 324 -27.52 -22.80 5.95
C VAL A 324 -28.14 -24.18 5.63
N VAL A 325 -28.04 -25.12 6.55
CA VAL A 325 -28.59 -26.49 6.39
C VAL A 325 -29.93 -26.64 7.07
N LYS A 326 -30.11 -26.01 8.23
CA LYS A 326 -31.34 -26.07 9.02
C LYS A 326 -31.51 -24.82 9.85
N VAL A 327 -32.74 -24.32 9.99
CA VAL A 327 -33.10 -23.20 10.84
C VAL A 327 -33.97 -23.69 12.00
N ASN A 328 -33.54 -23.40 13.24
CA ASN A 328 -34.27 -23.64 14.48
C ASN A 328 -34.79 -22.29 15.03
N ASP A 329 -35.41 -22.28 16.20
CA ASP A 329 -35.98 -21.04 16.79
C ASP A 329 -34.90 -19.96 17.07
N ARG A 330 -33.81 -20.34 17.76
CA ARG A 330 -32.72 -19.41 18.16
C ARG A 330 -31.34 -19.84 17.70
N SER A 331 -31.26 -20.78 16.79
CA SER A 331 -30.01 -21.22 16.17
C SER A 331 -30.26 -21.69 14.75
N PHE A 332 -29.18 -21.80 13.97
CA PHE A 332 -29.23 -22.46 12.66
C PHE A 332 -27.93 -23.24 12.43
N LEU A 333 -28.03 -24.29 11.63
CA LEU A 333 -26.87 -25.10 11.25
C LEU A 333 -26.27 -24.60 9.95
N VAL A 334 -24.94 -24.47 9.94
CA VAL A 334 -24.15 -24.01 8.80
C VAL A 334 -23.18 -25.10 8.37
N LYS A 335 -23.23 -25.48 7.11
CA LYS A 335 -22.21 -26.34 6.49
C LYS A 335 -21.08 -25.45 5.96
N THR A 336 -19.91 -25.54 6.56
CA THR A 336 -18.74 -24.72 6.22
C THR A 336 -17.42 -25.40 6.60
N LYS A 337 -16.37 -25.17 5.79
CA LYS A 337 -14.98 -25.56 6.14
C LYS A 337 -14.26 -24.49 6.95
N LYS A 338 -14.82 -23.27 7.03
CA LYS A 338 -14.24 -22.17 7.80
C LYS A 338 -14.65 -22.28 9.27
N GLU A 339 -13.74 -22.04 10.18
CA GLU A 339 -14.02 -21.92 11.60
C GLU A 339 -14.86 -20.68 11.88
N LEU A 340 -15.88 -20.81 12.73
CA LEU A 340 -16.77 -19.72 13.12
C LEU A 340 -16.52 -19.33 14.59
N HIS A 341 -16.50 -18.02 14.84
CA HIS A 341 -16.22 -17.47 16.16
C HIS A 341 -17.37 -16.59 16.66
N ASN A 342 -17.47 -16.46 17.97
CA ASN A 342 -18.37 -15.50 18.60
C ASN A 342 -18.00 -14.08 18.15
N GLY A 343 -18.98 -13.30 17.72
CA GLY A 343 -18.77 -11.96 17.21
C GLY A 343 -18.43 -11.86 15.71
N ASP A 344 -18.37 -13.00 14.98
CA ASP A 344 -18.28 -12.97 13.52
C ASP A 344 -19.54 -12.32 12.94
N GLY A 345 -19.37 -11.56 11.86
CA GLY A 345 -20.46 -10.99 11.08
C GLY A 345 -20.76 -11.87 9.89
N LEU A 346 -21.99 -12.40 9.83
CA LEU A 346 -22.49 -13.14 8.69
C LEU A 346 -23.44 -12.29 7.87
N THR A 347 -23.37 -12.43 6.55
CA THR A 347 -24.23 -11.73 5.60
C THR A 347 -24.79 -12.70 4.57
N PHE A 348 -25.89 -12.32 3.96
CA PHE A 348 -26.55 -13.04 2.89
C PHE A 348 -27.50 -12.14 2.11
N PHE A 349 -27.84 -12.52 0.89
CA PHE A 349 -28.86 -11.83 0.11
C PHE A 349 -30.23 -12.46 0.33
N THR A 350 -31.23 -11.60 0.53
CA THR A 350 -32.65 -12.01 0.61
C THR A 350 -33.21 -12.36 -0.79
N ASP A 351 -34.44 -12.85 -0.85
CA ASP A 351 -35.12 -13.10 -2.13
C ASP A 351 -35.37 -11.83 -2.96
N THR A 352 -35.36 -10.67 -2.31
CA THR A 352 -35.45 -9.34 -2.97
C THR A 352 -34.06 -8.78 -3.37
N ASP A 353 -33.00 -9.60 -3.27
CA ASP A 353 -31.61 -9.21 -3.56
C ASP A 353 -31.11 -8.05 -2.68
N GLU A 354 -31.59 -7.97 -1.45
CA GLU A 354 -31.12 -7.04 -0.43
C GLU A 354 -30.12 -7.71 0.50
N LEU A 355 -29.03 -7.01 0.83
CA LEU A 355 -28.03 -7.51 1.77
C LEU A 355 -28.57 -7.44 3.20
N SER A 356 -28.76 -8.60 3.81
CA SER A 356 -29.09 -8.79 5.23
C SER A 356 -27.91 -9.42 5.97
N GLY A 357 -27.93 -9.39 7.30
CA GLY A 357 -26.86 -10.00 8.09
C GLY A 357 -27.11 -10.00 9.58
N LEU A 358 -26.26 -10.72 10.29
CA LEU A 358 -26.31 -10.87 11.74
C LEU A 358 -24.89 -11.00 12.33
N LEU A 359 -24.79 -10.74 13.63
CA LEU A 359 -23.60 -11.08 14.41
C LEU A 359 -23.84 -12.41 15.12
N ILE A 360 -22.84 -13.29 15.05
CA ILE A 360 -22.84 -14.55 15.82
C ILE A 360 -22.75 -14.23 17.31
N ASN A 361 -23.75 -14.68 18.07
CA ASN A 361 -23.70 -14.62 19.53
C ASN A 361 -22.81 -15.73 20.09
N ARG A 362 -23.02 -16.96 19.63
CA ARG A 362 -22.22 -18.14 19.97
C ARG A 362 -22.15 -19.06 18.77
N ALA A 363 -20.99 -19.66 18.52
CA ALA A 363 -20.79 -20.70 17.51
C ALA A 363 -20.27 -21.96 18.18
N GLU A 364 -20.81 -23.11 17.79
CA GLU A 364 -20.38 -24.44 18.27
C GLU A 364 -20.20 -25.38 17.09
N GLN A 365 -19.07 -26.04 17.04
CA GLN A 365 -18.85 -27.10 16.08
C GLN A 365 -19.61 -28.36 16.54
N LYS A 366 -20.51 -28.87 15.72
CA LYS A 366 -21.29 -30.08 15.99
C LYS A 366 -20.66 -31.32 15.37
N ASP A 367 -20.05 -31.15 14.20
CA ASP A 367 -19.34 -32.20 13.47
C ASP A 367 -18.32 -31.55 12.52
N THR A 368 -17.49 -32.35 11.87
CA THR A 368 -16.55 -31.87 10.86
C THR A 368 -17.29 -31.14 9.72
N GLY A 369 -17.04 -29.83 9.64
CA GLY A 369 -17.68 -28.99 8.63
C GLY A 369 -19.15 -28.62 8.90
N LEU A 370 -19.67 -28.89 10.12
CA LEU A 370 -21.01 -28.51 10.55
C LEU A 370 -20.97 -27.70 11.84
N TRP A 371 -21.47 -26.47 11.78
CA TRP A 371 -21.49 -25.53 12.90
C TRP A 371 -22.92 -25.16 13.28
N GLU A 372 -23.20 -25.03 14.57
CA GLU A 372 -24.42 -24.42 15.08
C GLU A 372 -24.15 -22.98 15.48
N VAL A 373 -24.88 -22.05 14.87
CA VAL A 373 -24.79 -20.61 15.11
C VAL A 373 -26.01 -20.17 15.91
N PHE A 374 -25.76 -19.62 17.11
CA PHE A 374 -26.79 -19.09 17.99
C PHE A 374 -26.93 -17.58 17.78
N THR A 375 -28.16 -17.13 17.65
CA THR A 375 -28.53 -15.72 17.44
C THR A 375 -29.01 -15.06 18.74
N ARG A 376 -28.93 -13.73 18.82
CA ARG A 376 -29.47 -12.97 19.96
C ARG A 376 -31.00 -12.93 19.92
N GLU A 377 -31.56 -12.80 18.73
CA GLU A 377 -33.00 -12.76 18.47
C GLU A 377 -33.46 -14.10 17.89
N PRO A 378 -34.78 -14.42 17.99
CA PRO A 378 -35.34 -15.57 17.27
C PRO A 378 -35.01 -15.50 15.78
N CYS A 379 -34.68 -16.64 15.17
CA CYS A 379 -34.35 -16.73 13.74
C CYS A 379 -35.48 -16.24 12.83
N SER A 380 -36.72 -16.37 13.27
CA SER A 380 -37.90 -15.86 12.57
C SER A 380 -37.95 -14.33 12.41
N ARG A 381 -37.18 -13.57 13.21
CA ARG A 381 -37.04 -12.12 13.10
C ARG A 381 -35.92 -11.69 12.17
N ILE A 382 -35.07 -12.62 11.73
CA ILE A 382 -33.96 -12.32 10.81
C ILE A 382 -34.50 -12.42 9.38
N THR A 383 -34.75 -11.24 8.78
CA THR A 383 -35.34 -11.16 7.44
C THR A 383 -34.49 -11.93 6.42
N GLY A 384 -35.12 -12.88 5.73
CA GLY A 384 -34.52 -13.67 4.66
C GLY A 384 -33.69 -14.88 5.11
N LEU A 385 -33.54 -15.16 6.42
CA LEU A 385 -32.82 -16.34 6.90
C LEU A 385 -33.69 -17.60 6.63
N LYS A 386 -33.17 -18.54 5.84
CA LYS A 386 -33.82 -19.79 5.48
C LYS A 386 -32.84 -20.91 5.16
N GLU A 387 -33.30 -22.13 5.12
CA GLU A 387 -32.53 -23.30 4.67
C GLU A 387 -32.10 -23.15 3.20
N GLY A 388 -30.92 -23.65 2.86
CA GLY A 388 -30.33 -23.52 1.53
C GLY A 388 -29.65 -22.18 1.26
N LEU A 389 -29.74 -21.23 2.19
CA LEU A 389 -29.18 -19.89 2.01
C LEU A 389 -27.64 -19.89 1.99
N ARG A 390 -27.05 -19.26 0.99
CA ARG A 390 -25.58 -19.05 0.91
C ARG A 390 -25.14 -17.97 1.88
N LEU A 391 -24.19 -18.29 2.74
CA LEU A 391 -23.67 -17.37 3.75
C LEU A 391 -22.30 -16.82 3.34
N MET A 392 -22.11 -15.55 3.65
CA MET A 392 -20.85 -14.84 3.53
C MET A 392 -20.41 -14.36 4.91
N ARG A 393 -19.11 -14.15 5.13
CA ARG A 393 -18.55 -13.55 6.34
C ARG A 393 -17.90 -12.22 5.99
N ASN A 394 -18.48 -11.13 6.50
CA ASN A 394 -17.96 -9.77 6.32
C ASN A 394 -17.14 -9.26 7.51
N LYS A 395 -17.14 -9.99 8.62
CA LYS A 395 -16.34 -9.71 9.81
C LYS A 395 -15.87 -11.02 10.44
N ASP A 396 -14.58 -11.23 10.47
CA ASP A 396 -13.91 -12.31 11.18
C ASP A 396 -13.37 -11.77 12.51
N ALA A 397 -14.00 -12.10 13.63
CA ALA A 397 -13.67 -11.53 14.94
C ALA A 397 -12.31 -11.99 15.46
N ALA A 398 -11.95 -13.25 15.22
CA ALA A 398 -10.66 -13.82 15.64
C ALA A 398 -9.51 -13.20 14.83
N TRP A 399 -9.70 -13.08 13.52
CA TRP A 399 -8.72 -12.45 12.63
C TRP A 399 -8.52 -10.95 12.96
N LEU A 400 -9.61 -10.19 13.19
CA LEU A 400 -9.53 -8.80 13.61
C LEU A 400 -8.78 -8.62 14.93
N LYS A 401 -8.99 -9.52 15.90
CA LYS A 401 -8.24 -9.51 17.15
C LYS A 401 -6.75 -9.72 16.91
N ARG A 402 -6.37 -10.63 16.00
CA ARG A 402 -4.97 -10.86 15.62
C ARG A 402 -4.37 -9.61 14.96
N MET A 403 -5.10 -8.98 14.02
CA MET A 403 -4.63 -7.80 13.30
C MET A 403 -4.41 -6.55 14.17
N ASN A 404 -5.03 -6.47 15.35
CA ASN A 404 -4.79 -5.42 16.33
C ASN A 404 -3.48 -5.58 17.11
N ALA A 405 -2.83 -6.75 17.02
CA ALA A 405 -1.50 -6.99 17.57
C ALA A 405 -0.38 -6.64 16.57
N GLU A 406 0.86 -6.86 16.95
CA GLU A 406 2.00 -6.83 16.03
C GLU A 406 1.94 -8.07 15.14
N THR A 407 1.84 -7.86 13.82
CA THR A 407 1.56 -8.92 12.84
C THR A 407 2.64 -9.10 11.79
N ALA A 408 3.61 -8.20 11.75
CA ALA A 408 4.75 -8.29 10.84
C ALA A 408 6.02 -7.77 11.50
N LEU A 409 7.14 -8.36 11.13
CA LEU A 409 8.47 -7.91 11.47
C LEU A 409 9.26 -7.70 10.18
N ARG A 410 9.74 -6.48 9.95
CA ARG A 410 10.62 -6.15 8.83
C ARG A 410 12.02 -5.94 9.34
N LYS A 411 13.00 -6.63 8.74
CA LYS A 411 14.42 -6.55 9.09
C LYS A 411 15.29 -6.52 7.85
N ILE A 412 16.39 -5.80 7.94
CA ILE A 412 17.41 -5.71 6.90
C ILE A 412 18.46 -6.79 7.21
N PRO A 413 18.66 -7.79 6.33
CA PRO A 413 19.73 -8.78 6.49
C PRO A 413 21.09 -8.11 6.38
N ILE A 414 22.00 -8.44 7.31
CA ILE A 414 23.39 -7.96 7.26
C ILE A 414 24.36 -9.12 7.42
N ARG A 415 25.53 -9.00 6.79
CA ARG A 415 26.69 -9.87 7.04
C ARG A 415 27.58 -9.21 8.06
N ILE A 416 28.10 -9.99 8.99
CA ILE A 416 29.03 -9.50 10.01
C ILE A 416 30.30 -10.35 9.94
N GLU A 417 31.44 -9.69 9.80
CA GLU A 417 32.76 -10.31 9.83
C GLU A 417 33.51 -9.82 11.06
N ALA A 418 34.06 -10.74 11.85
CA ALA A 418 34.83 -10.42 13.04
C ALA A 418 36.20 -11.11 12.99
N SER A 419 37.28 -10.34 13.10
CA SER A 419 38.65 -10.84 13.22
C SER A 419 39.14 -10.63 14.65
N VAL A 420 39.29 -11.74 15.39
CA VAL A 420 39.67 -11.73 16.81
C VAL A 420 41.12 -12.15 16.96
N ARG A 421 41.94 -11.25 17.55
CA ARG A 421 43.40 -11.42 17.74
C ARG A 421 43.77 -11.19 19.20
N LEU A 422 45.02 -11.41 19.58
CA LEU A 422 45.53 -11.13 20.92
C LEU A 422 45.72 -9.61 21.17
N ASP A 423 45.84 -8.82 20.14
CA ASP A 423 46.01 -7.34 20.20
C ASP A 423 44.68 -6.59 19.98
N GLY A 424 43.54 -7.30 19.81
CA GLY A 424 42.26 -6.67 19.66
C GLY A 424 41.25 -7.43 18.83
N ILE A 425 40.20 -6.70 18.38
CA ILE A 425 39.17 -7.22 17.48
C ILE A 425 38.78 -6.13 16.46
N ASP A 426 38.59 -6.57 15.22
CA ASP A 426 37.96 -5.79 14.15
C ASP A 426 36.61 -6.44 13.80
N ILE A 427 35.57 -5.64 13.68
CA ILE A 427 34.23 -6.09 13.33
C ILE A 427 33.71 -5.22 12.20
N ARG A 428 33.23 -5.84 11.12
CA ARG A 428 32.59 -5.18 9.97
C ARG A 428 31.17 -5.66 9.81
N ALA A 429 30.30 -4.77 9.38
CA ALA A 429 28.93 -5.11 8.95
C ALA A 429 28.67 -4.53 7.56
N ASP A 430 27.95 -5.30 6.73
CA ASP A 430 27.59 -4.97 5.36
C ASP A 430 26.12 -5.39 5.13
N ASP A 431 25.29 -4.47 4.59
CA ASP A 431 23.90 -4.72 4.29
C ASP A 431 23.65 -5.26 2.86
N GLY A 432 24.70 -5.40 2.06
CA GLY A 432 24.60 -5.86 0.66
C GLY A 432 24.04 -4.80 -0.31
N HIS A 433 23.68 -3.61 0.18
CA HIS A 433 23.14 -2.48 -0.59
C HIS A 433 24.15 -1.31 -0.69
N GLY A 434 25.42 -1.55 -0.33
CA GLY A 434 26.50 -0.57 -0.41
C GLY A 434 26.76 0.22 0.86
N HIS A 435 26.11 -0.13 1.97
CA HIS A 435 26.32 0.48 3.27
C HIS A 435 27.14 -0.44 4.17
N GLN A 436 28.17 0.11 4.78
CA GLN A 436 29.12 -0.62 5.60
C GLN A 436 29.48 0.14 6.86
N SER A 437 29.79 -0.61 7.90
CA SER A 437 30.36 -0.04 9.12
C SER A 437 31.50 -0.92 9.65
N GLU A 438 32.43 -0.28 10.36
CA GLU A 438 33.56 -0.95 10.99
C GLU A 438 33.80 -0.39 12.40
N VAL A 439 34.12 -1.28 13.32
CA VAL A 439 34.52 -0.96 14.69
C VAL A 439 35.75 -1.77 15.04
N THR A 440 36.82 -1.10 15.52
CA THR A 440 38.07 -1.69 15.96
C THR A 440 38.30 -1.44 17.43
N LEU A 441 38.67 -2.46 18.17
CA LEU A 441 39.23 -2.35 19.53
C LEU A 441 40.69 -2.80 19.48
N LEU A 442 41.62 -1.89 19.74
CA LEU A 442 43.04 -2.18 19.85
C LEU A 442 43.42 -2.19 21.34
N GLU A 443 43.37 -3.35 21.93
CA GLU A 443 43.68 -3.58 23.35
C GLU A 443 44.25 -4.98 23.53
N PRO A 444 45.38 -5.17 24.22
CA PRO A 444 45.90 -6.52 24.52
C PRO A 444 44.86 -7.38 25.23
N LEU A 445 44.52 -8.47 24.62
CA LEU A 445 43.53 -9.42 25.18
C LEU A 445 44.24 -10.63 25.79
N PRO A 446 43.80 -11.14 26.97
CA PRO A 446 44.32 -12.36 27.49
C PRO A 446 44.01 -13.54 26.56
N GLU A 447 44.99 -14.44 26.38
CA GLU A 447 44.80 -15.62 25.52
C GLU A 447 43.65 -16.49 26.05
N ALA A 448 42.82 -16.96 25.13
CA ALA A 448 41.67 -17.77 25.46
C ALA A 448 42.08 -19.20 25.85
N LYS A 449 41.66 -19.66 27.00
CA LYS A 449 41.84 -21.08 27.41
C LYS A 449 41.07 -22.07 26.51
N ASN A 450 40.00 -21.60 25.88
CA ASN A 450 39.19 -22.37 24.96
C ASN A 450 38.81 -21.47 23.77
N PRO A 451 39.53 -21.54 22.65
CA PRO A 451 39.28 -20.73 21.46
C PRO A 451 37.86 -20.87 20.91
N GLN A 452 37.30 -22.08 20.91
CA GLN A 452 35.95 -22.32 20.40
C GLN A 452 34.88 -21.64 21.27
N ALA A 453 35.04 -21.66 22.59
CA ALA A 453 34.10 -20.96 23.47
C ALA A 453 34.09 -19.45 23.29
N VAL A 454 35.23 -18.85 22.93
CA VAL A 454 35.29 -17.41 22.59
C VAL A 454 34.59 -17.15 21.25
N LYS A 455 34.83 -17.93 20.21
CA LYS A 455 34.12 -17.81 18.94
C LYS A 455 32.60 -17.92 19.13
N ASP A 456 32.13 -18.89 19.89
CA ASP A 456 30.72 -19.07 20.21
C ASP A 456 30.13 -17.88 21.00
N GLN A 457 30.93 -17.25 21.86
CA GLN A 457 30.55 -16.07 22.62
C GLN A 457 30.41 -14.85 21.71
N VAL A 458 31.36 -14.62 20.83
CA VAL A 458 31.36 -13.52 19.83
C VAL A 458 30.15 -13.69 18.91
N LEU A 459 29.94 -14.87 18.35
CA LEU A 459 28.79 -15.21 17.50
C LEU A 459 27.47 -14.87 18.20
N ARG A 460 27.29 -15.34 19.43
CA ARG A 460 26.08 -15.05 20.23
C ARG A 460 25.92 -13.57 20.57
N ALA A 461 27.01 -12.83 20.79
CA ALA A 461 26.95 -11.42 21.13
C ALA A 461 26.60 -10.58 19.90
N LEU A 462 27.25 -10.81 18.75
CA LEU A 462 27.04 -10.06 17.51
C LEU A 462 25.67 -10.39 16.88
N GLY A 463 25.16 -11.61 17.02
CA GLY A 463 23.83 -12.01 16.51
C GLY A 463 22.63 -11.43 17.28
N LYS A 464 22.83 -10.75 18.42
CA LYS A 464 21.75 -10.17 19.22
C LYS A 464 21.32 -8.78 18.70
N LEU A 465 20.70 -8.73 17.52
CA LEU A 465 20.29 -7.49 16.85
C LEU A 465 18.81 -7.12 17.06
N GLY A 466 18.07 -7.82 17.89
CA GLY A 466 16.61 -7.72 17.99
C GLY A 466 16.02 -6.32 18.24
N SER A 467 16.78 -5.39 18.83
CA SER A 467 16.35 -4.00 19.08
C SER A 467 16.62 -3.03 17.92
N SER A 468 17.37 -3.46 16.88
CA SER A 468 17.68 -2.68 15.68
C SER A 468 16.78 -3.09 14.49
N ASP A 469 16.89 -2.40 13.38
CA ASP A 469 16.22 -2.76 12.13
C ASP A 469 16.92 -3.89 11.37
N PHE A 470 18.01 -4.43 11.90
CA PHE A 470 18.84 -5.43 11.25
C PHE A 470 18.62 -6.84 11.81
N ILE A 471 18.93 -7.83 10.97
CA ILE A 471 19.07 -9.24 11.35
C ILE A 471 20.39 -9.76 10.78
N ALA A 472 21.14 -10.54 11.58
CA ALA A 472 22.36 -11.17 11.07
C ALA A 472 21.97 -12.36 10.16
N ASP A 473 22.29 -12.23 8.88
CA ASP A 473 22.10 -13.27 7.88
C ASP A 473 23.28 -14.27 7.91
N ASP A 474 24.49 -13.73 8.06
CA ASP A 474 25.72 -14.50 8.24
C ASP A 474 26.65 -13.80 9.22
N ILE A 475 27.36 -14.58 10.03
CA ILE A 475 28.41 -14.09 10.94
C ILE A 475 29.64 -14.97 10.80
N THR A 476 30.70 -14.40 10.19
CA THR A 476 31.99 -15.06 10.04
C THR A 476 32.95 -14.59 11.12
N ILE A 477 33.64 -15.54 11.79
CA ILE A 477 34.63 -15.22 12.84
C ILE A 477 35.96 -15.83 12.46
N GLU A 478 36.95 -14.98 12.24
CA GLU A 478 38.32 -15.33 11.96
C GLU A 478 39.22 -15.22 13.20
N GLY A 479 40.32 -15.95 13.21
CA GLY A 479 41.34 -15.95 14.25
C GLY A 479 41.67 -17.36 14.77
N GLU A 480 42.93 -17.75 14.66
CA GLU A 480 43.41 -19.06 15.18
C GLU A 480 43.61 -19.03 16.70
N HIS A 481 44.08 -17.90 17.21
CA HIS A 481 44.35 -17.67 18.64
C HIS A 481 43.54 -16.45 19.15
N PRO A 482 42.23 -16.59 19.37
CA PRO A 482 41.41 -15.47 19.78
C PRO A 482 41.72 -15.05 21.22
N GLY A 483 41.82 -13.74 21.45
CA GLY A 483 41.86 -13.16 22.79
C GLY A 483 40.49 -13.20 23.48
N PHE A 484 40.47 -13.36 24.81
CA PHE A 484 39.23 -13.35 25.58
C PHE A 484 38.70 -11.92 25.81
N MET A 485 37.41 -11.73 25.55
CA MET A 485 36.70 -10.48 25.81
C MET A 485 35.47 -10.70 26.67
N SER A 486 35.15 -9.73 27.53
CA SER A 486 33.92 -9.78 28.30
C SER A 486 32.68 -9.56 27.42
N ALA A 487 31.54 -10.13 27.84
CA ALA A 487 30.27 -9.91 27.16
C ALA A 487 29.85 -8.42 27.12
N SER A 488 30.28 -7.62 28.11
CA SER A 488 30.02 -6.18 28.15
C SER A 488 30.73 -5.44 27.03
N VAL A 489 32.00 -5.75 26.78
CA VAL A 489 32.79 -5.18 25.67
C VAL A 489 32.17 -5.54 24.33
N LEU A 490 31.90 -6.83 24.07
CA LEU A 490 31.28 -7.29 22.83
C LEU A 490 29.91 -6.64 22.57
N ASN A 491 29.09 -6.47 23.61
CA ASN A 491 27.81 -5.77 23.48
C ASN A 491 27.97 -4.27 23.21
N GLY A 492 29.04 -3.65 23.72
CA GLY A 492 29.42 -2.27 23.41
C GLY A 492 29.77 -2.11 21.93
N LEU A 493 30.71 -2.93 21.44
CA LEU A 493 31.17 -2.93 20.05
C LEU A 493 30.01 -3.19 19.07
N ARG A 494 29.14 -4.18 19.36
CA ARG A 494 27.96 -4.42 18.55
C ARG A 494 27.06 -3.20 18.45
N ARG A 495 26.75 -2.51 19.56
CA ARG A 495 25.89 -1.30 19.54
C ARG A 495 26.52 -0.19 18.71
N GLU A 496 27.83 0.01 18.84
CA GLU A 496 28.56 1.00 18.07
C GLU A 496 28.58 0.63 16.58
N LEU A 497 28.83 -0.63 16.23
CA LEU A 497 28.80 -1.14 14.86
C LEU A 497 27.46 -0.84 14.18
N ILE A 498 26.35 -1.17 14.86
CA ILE A 498 25.01 -0.96 14.34
C ILE A 498 24.68 0.55 14.22
N ALA A 499 25.03 1.36 15.21
CA ALA A 499 24.79 2.80 15.14
C ALA A 499 25.55 3.45 13.96
N ARG A 500 26.78 3.03 13.69
CA ARG A 500 27.56 3.49 12.53
C ARG A 500 26.95 3.04 11.21
N LEU A 501 26.40 1.83 11.14
CA LEU A 501 25.72 1.35 9.95
C LEU A 501 24.40 2.13 9.68
N GLU A 502 23.63 2.42 10.73
CA GLU A 502 22.44 3.27 10.64
C GLU A 502 22.80 4.69 10.16
N GLU A 503 23.92 5.24 10.64
CA GLU A 503 24.41 6.55 10.20
C GLU A 503 24.86 6.53 8.74
N ASP A 504 25.64 5.53 8.30
CA ASP A 504 26.11 5.38 6.91
C ASP A 504 24.93 5.25 5.94
N ARG A 505 23.88 4.47 6.30
CA ARG A 505 22.65 4.36 5.53
C ARG A 505 21.90 5.69 5.42
N SER A 506 21.85 6.46 6.48
CA SER A 506 21.20 7.78 6.50
C SER A 506 21.93 8.79 5.61
N GLN A 507 23.27 8.79 5.63
CA GLN A 507 24.10 9.75 4.86
C GLN A 507 24.16 9.45 3.36
N LYS A 508 24.14 8.17 2.98
CA LYS A 508 24.26 7.72 1.58
C LYS A 508 22.94 7.52 0.88
N ARG A 509 21.85 7.93 1.49
CA ARG A 509 20.54 7.80 0.88
C ARG A 509 20.48 8.51 -0.46
N GLU A 510 20.06 7.80 -1.49
CA GLU A 510 19.84 8.36 -2.81
C GLU A 510 18.63 9.31 -2.79
N ILE A 511 18.90 10.60 -2.97
CA ILE A 511 17.85 11.59 -3.20
C ILE A 511 17.48 11.46 -4.68
N LEU A 512 16.21 11.16 -4.95
CA LEU A 512 15.73 11.06 -6.32
C LEU A 512 15.95 12.40 -7.05
N PRO A 513 16.67 12.41 -8.19
CA PRO A 513 16.90 13.65 -8.92
C PRO A 513 15.60 14.19 -9.49
N GLN A 514 15.50 15.50 -9.65
CA GLN A 514 14.44 16.10 -10.46
C GLN A 514 14.44 15.49 -11.86
N ALA A 515 13.26 15.12 -12.36
CA ALA A 515 13.14 14.52 -13.68
C ALA A 515 13.52 15.49 -14.81
N LYS A 516 13.55 16.80 -14.55
CA LYS A 516 13.89 17.83 -15.54
C LYS A 516 14.47 19.10 -14.92
N GLU A 517 15.57 19.59 -15.49
CA GLU A 517 16.28 20.77 -15.04
C GLU A 517 15.61 22.10 -15.45
N ASP A 518 14.83 22.16 -16.55
CA ASP A 518 14.24 23.40 -17.06
C ASP A 518 12.83 23.19 -17.61
N THR A 519 11.82 23.32 -16.75
CA THR A 519 10.40 23.29 -17.15
C THR A 519 9.93 24.59 -17.80
N LYS A 520 10.63 25.70 -17.59
CA LYS A 520 10.25 27.02 -18.15
C LYS A 520 10.32 27.06 -19.69
N ALA A 521 11.18 26.22 -20.28
CA ALA A 521 11.32 26.14 -21.74
C ALA A 521 10.14 25.44 -22.47
N VAL A 522 9.30 24.71 -21.75
CA VAL A 522 8.23 23.87 -22.34
C VAL A 522 6.93 24.64 -22.53
N PHE A 523 6.68 25.64 -21.71
CA PHE A 523 5.53 26.52 -21.84
C PHE A 523 5.95 27.82 -22.51
N PRO A 524 5.75 27.97 -23.85
CA PRO A 524 5.92 29.28 -24.47
C PRO A 524 4.92 30.22 -23.78
N VAL A 525 5.42 31.28 -23.18
CA VAL A 525 4.60 32.42 -22.75
C VAL A 525 4.03 33.04 -23.99
N LYS A 526 2.93 32.47 -24.52
CA LYS A 526 2.03 33.22 -25.37
C LYS A 526 1.23 34.09 -24.41
N GLU A 527 1.42 35.39 -24.51
CA GLU A 527 0.40 36.34 -24.06
C GLU A 527 -0.89 35.87 -24.71
N LEU A 528 -1.79 35.29 -23.94
CA LEU A 528 -3.12 34.99 -24.38
C LEU A 528 -3.85 36.33 -24.43
N ASP A 529 -3.89 36.91 -25.62
CA ASP A 529 -4.69 38.08 -25.91
C ASP A 529 -6.16 37.62 -25.87
N TYR A 530 -6.75 37.64 -24.67
CA TYR A 530 -8.16 37.33 -24.47
C TYR A 530 -9.00 38.55 -24.90
N HIS A 531 -9.24 38.68 -26.19
CA HIS A 531 -10.36 39.47 -26.69
C HIS A 531 -11.66 38.66 -26.57
N GLY A 532 -12.07 38.37 -25.33
CA GLY A 532 -13.35 37.74 -25.02
C GLY A 532 -14.42 38.82 -24.92
N ASN A 533 -15.30 38.94 -25.88
CA ASN A 533 -16.62 39.49 -25.66
C ASN A 533 -17.39 38.53 -24.72
N VAL A 534 -17.77 39.01 -23.53
CA VAL A 534 -18.75 38.37 -22.61
C VAL A 534 -20.11 38.43 -23.28
#